data_a77e4a6b4efb40d4ed11fd5d7de488ac
#
_entry.id   a77e4a6b4efb40d4ed11fd5d7de488ac
#
_cell.length_a   1.000
_cell.length_b   1.000
_cell.length_c   1.000
_cell.angle_alpha   90.00
_cell.angle_beta   90.00
_cell.angle_gamma   90.00
#
_symmetry.space_group_name_H-M   'P 1'
#
loop_
_entity.id
_entity.type
_entity.pdbx_description
1 polymer ?
#
loop_
_entity_poly.entity_id
_entity_poly.type
_entity_poly.pdbx_seq_one_letter_code
_entity_poly.pdbx_strand_id
1 'polypeptide(L)'
;ALRASMTAVPRLIAVLETAGPGPLDLFGESLDAIPELADLFSRALVDDPPATVREGGMIRTGWDAALDALREIGREGRGMIAEIERRERGRTGIPSLKVRYNRVFGYYIEVTKAQQERVPSDYMRKQTLVGAERFTTPELKEFEEQVVRADEKIALREYDLFQGLCAAVTQSAARIQRTARAVAGLDCLSALAETGVRRNYVLPTVDDSREIEIQDGRHPVVEILGSDRFVPNDTRLAPQAPIHVITGPNMAGKSTYMRQVALIVVLAQAGAPVPAAAARIGVVDRIFTRIGATDYISRGQSTFLVEMTATASI
;
A
#
# COMPACT_ATOMS: atom_id res chain seq x y z
N ALA A 1 -5.78 5.84 -4.63
CA ALA A 1 -5.56 5.79 -3.17
C ALA A 1 -5.72 7.17 -2.54
N LEU A 2 -4.85 8.19 -2.79
CA LEU A 2 -4.87 9.50 -2.12
C LEU A 2 -6.23 10.21 -2.21
N ARG A 3 -6.87 10.25 -3.41
CA ARG A 3 -8.22 10.81 -3.59
C ARG A 3 -9.24 10.17 -2.63
N ALA A 4 -9.25 8.83 -2.56
CA ALA A 4 -10.18 8.11 -1.68
C ALA A 4 -9.94 8.40 -0.19
N SER A 5 -8.67 8.53 0.22
CA SER A 5 -8.33 8.91 1.60
C SER A 5 -8.84 10.31 1.92
N MET A 6 -8.65 11.29 1.04
CA MET A 6 -9.12 12.66 1.24
C MET A 6 -10.65 12.75 1.34
N THR A 7 -11.38 11.96 0.56
CA THR A 7 -12.86 11.92 0.65
C THR A 7 -13.37 11.23 1.92
N ALA A 8 -12.54 10.45 2.61
CA ALA A 8 -12.89 9.81 3.89
C ALA A 8 -12.63 10.71 5.10
N VAL A 9 -11.68 11.65 5.04
CA VAL A 9 -11.31 12.53 6.17
C VAL A 9 -12.51 13.32 6.74
N PRO A 10 -13.41 13.92 5.95
CA PRO A 10 -14.58 14.63 6.49
C PRO A 10 -15.49 13.75 7.36
N ARG A 11 -15.62 12.46 7.01
CA ARG A 11 -16.40 11.51 7.82
C ARG A 11 -15.74 11.23 9.16
N LEU A 12 -14.39 11.13 9.17
CA LEU A 12 -13.63 10.94 10.39
C LEU A 12 -13.75 12.17 11.30
N ILE A 13 -13.67 13.38 10.75
CA ILE A 13 -13.89 14.62 11.51
C ILE A 13 -15.28 14.61 12.16
N ALA A 14 -16.33 14.31 11.40
CA ALA A 14 -17.69 14.26 11.91
C ALA A 14 -17.85 13.23 13.05
N VAL A 15 -17.19 12.07 12.96
CA VAL A 15 -17.20 11.07 14.06
C VAL A 15 -16.52 11.62 15.31
N LEU A 16 -15.38 12.30 15.18
CA LEU A 16 -14.67 12.89 16.31
C LEU A 16 -15.50 14.00 16.98
N GLU A 17 -16.20 14.83 16.21
CA GLU A 17 -17.10 15.86 16.73
C GLU A 17 -18.23 15.26 17.58
N THR A 18 -18.72 14.06 17.25
CA THR A 18 -19.75 13.37 18.05
C THR A 18 -19.24 12.82 19.37
N ALA A 19 -17.93 12.63 19.52
CA ALA A 19 -17.32 12.13 20.75
C ALA A 19 -17.31 13.18 21.88
N GLY A 20 -17.57 14.45 21.55
CA GLY A 20 -17.55 15.57 22.50
C GLY A 20 -16.12 16.01 22.86
N PRO A 21 -16.00 17.13 23.61
CA PRO A 21 -14.69 17.69 23.94
C PRO A 21 -13.85 16.74 24.81
N GLY A 22 -12.59 16.56 24.42
CA GLY A 22 -11.70 15.65 25.14
C GLY A 22 -10.33 15.48 24.50
N PRO A 23 -9.55 14.48 24.94
CA PRO A 23 -8.20 14.23 24.45
C PRO A 23 -8.10 13.98 22.93
N LEU A 24 -9.22 13.61 22.28
CA LEU A 24 -9.27 13.37 20.85
C LEU A 24 -9.31 14.65 20.00
N ASP A 25 -9.56 15.82 20.61
CA ASP A 25 -9.62 17.12 19.92
C ASP A 25 -8.29 17.45 19.23
N LEU A 26 -7.14 17.09 19.83
CA LEU A 26 -5.82 17.25 19.24
C LEU A 26 -5.67 16.59 17.89
N PHE A 27 -6.35 15.46 17.69
CA PHE A 27 -6.37 14.79 16.40
C PHE A 27 -7.31 15.50 15.44
N GLY A 28 -8.51 15.89 15.89
CA GLY A 28 -9.48 16.64 15.11
C GLY A 28 -8.90 17.92 14.50
N GLU A 29 -8.21 18.71 15.29
CA GLU A 29 -7.52 19.93 14.86
C GLU A 29 -6.40 19.70 13.83
N SER A 30 -5.84 18.49 13.81
CA SER A 30 -4.78 18.08 12.90
C SER A 30 -5.29 17.47 11.59
N LEU A 31 -6.57 17.14 11.52
CA LEU A 31 -7.20 16.59 10.33
C LEU A 31 -7.56 17.71 9.35
N ASP A 32 -7.12 17.56 8.11
CA ASP A 32 -7.38 18.49 7.02
C ASP A 32 -7.82 17.69 5.79
N ALA A 33 -9.05 17.89 5.34
CA ALA A 33 -9.60 17.20 4.18
C ALA A 33 -8.98 17.67 2.86
N ILE A 34 -8.30 18.82 2.85
CA ILE A 34 -7.70 19.45 1.66
C ILE A 34 -8.70 19.46 0.49
N PRO A 35 -9.86 20.10 0.63
CA PRO A 35 -10.98 19.98 -0.31
C PRO A 35 -10.60 20.44 -1.73
N GLU A 36 -9.72 21.42 -1.85
CA GLU A 36 -9.21 21.92 -3.13
C GLU A 36 -8.43 20.84 -3.91
N LEU A 37 -7.65 20.01 -3.22
CA LEU A 37 -6.90 18.92 -3.85
C LEU A 37 -7.82 17.72 -4.16
N ALA A 38 -8.78 17.45 -3.31
CA ALA A 38 -9.80 16.44 -3.54
C ALA A 38 -10.66 16.77 -4.77
N ASP A 39 -11.09 18.03 -4.93
CA ASP A 39 -11.82 18.55 -6.11
C ASP A 39 -10.94 18.46 -7.37
N LEU A 40 -9.69 18.91 -7.29
CA LEU A 40 -8.74 18.83 -8.39
C LEU A 40 -8.65 17.38 -8.93
N PHE A 41 -8.47 16.41 -8.06
CA PHE A 41 -8.39 15.00 -8.48
C PHE A 41 -9.71 14.46 -9.03
N SER A 42 -10.83 14.87 -8.47
CA SER A 42 -12.14 14.41 -8.93
C SER A 42 -12.47 14.93 -10.33
N ARG A 43 -12.01 16.12 -10.67
CA ARG A 43 -12.19 16.73 -11.99
C ARG A 43 -11.16 16.27 -13.01
N ALA A 44 -9.90 16.08 -12.59
CA ALA A 44 -8.81 15.78 -13.51
C ALA A 44 -8.67 14.29 -13.82
N LEU A 45 -8.92 13.41 -12.84
CA LEU A 45 -8.68 11.96 -12.99
C LEU A 45 -9.96 11.19 -13.27
N VAL A 46 -9.85 10.13 -14.07
CA VAL A 46 -10.93 9.14 -14.22
C VAL A 46 -11.19 8.41 -12.88
N ASP A 47 -12.31 7.72 -12.77
CA ASP A 47 -12.67 7.05 -11.50
C ASP A 47 -11.76 5.87 -11.18
N ASP A 48 -11.38 5.11 -12.19
CA ASP A 48 -10.45 3.99 -12.13
C ASP A 48 -9.24 4.27 -13.04
N PRO A 49 -8.24 5.02 -12.56
CA PRO A 49 -7.07 5.37 -13.36
C PRO A 49 -6.15 4.15 -13.52
N PRO A 50 -5.47 4.03 -14.66
CA PRO A 50 -4.49 2.97 -14.90
C PRO A 50 -3.37 3.03 -13.87
N ALA A 51 -2.69 1.88 -13.66
CA ALA A 51 -1.63 1.75 -12.69
C ALA A 51 -0.41 2.63 -12.99
N THR A 52 -0.16 2.89 -14.28
CA THR A 52 0.97 3.71 -14.73
C THR A 52 0.52 4.78 -15.73
N VAL A 53 1.20 5.93 -15.71
CA VAL A 53 0.96 7.02 -16.68
C VAL A 53 1.22 6.58 -18.12
N ARG A 54 2.09 5.58 -18.31
CA ARG A 54 2.47 5.08 -19.65
C ARG A 54 1.34 4.33 -20.37
N GLU A 55 0.36 3.84 -19.62
CA GLU A 55 -0.82 3.17 -20.19
C GLU A 55 -1.77 4.16 -20.86
N GLY A 56 -1.70 5.45 -20.49
CA GLY A 56 -2.61 6.48 -20.96
C GLY A 56 -4.04 6.35 -20.41
N GLY A 57 -4.88 7.33 -20.68
CA GLY A 57 -6.29 7.31 -20.26
C GLY A 57 -6.53 7.68 -18.79
N MET A 58 -5.54 8.25 -18.12
CA MET A 58 -5.63 8.68 -16.72
C MET A 58 -6.44 9.97 -16.54
N ILE A 59 -6.34 10.88 -17.49
CA ILE A 59 -6.96 12.20 -17.44
C ILE A 59 -8.39 12.13 -17.97
N ARG A 60 -9.32 12.69 -17.22
CA ARG A 60 -10.76 12.75 -17.58
C ARG A 60 -10.98 13.62 -18.83
N THR A 61 -11.87 13.18 -19.71
CA THR A 61 -12.35 13.98 -20.82
C THR A 61 -13.02 15.26 -20.30
N GLY A 62 -12.79 16.40 -20.97
CA GLY A 62 -13.25 17.71 -20.55
C GLY A 62 -12.33 18.43 -19.56
N TRP A 63 -11.23 17.81 -19.12
CA TRP A 63 -10.25 18.45 -18.26
C TRP A 63 -9.28 19.37 -19.03
N ASP A 64 -8.80 18.93 -20.17
CA ASP A 64 -7.85 19.68 -21.02
C ASP A 64 -8.27 19.62 -22.49
N ALA A 65 -8.63 20.77 -23.05
CA ALA A 65 -9.12 20.86 -24.40
C ALA A 65 -8.10 20.41 -25.46
N ALA A 66 -6.80 20.62 -25.23
CA ALA A 66 -5.76 20.20 -26.16
C ALA A 66 -5.61 18.66 -26.16
N LEU A 67 -5.72 18.01 -24.99
CA LEU A 67 -5.73 16.56 -24.90
C LEU A 67 -6.97 15.98 -25.59
N ASP A 68 -8.13 16.58 -25.39
CA ASP A 68 -9.38 16.10 -26.00
C ASP A 68 -9.34 16.23 -27.52
N ALA A 69 -8.79 17.33 -28.06
CA ALA A 69 -8.56 17.47 -29.48
C ALA A 69 -7.61 16.40 -30.05
N LEU A 70 -6.53 16.09 -29.36
CA LEU A 70 -5.61 15.01 -29.76
C LEU A 70 -6.28 13.63 -29.75
N ARG A 71 -7.11 13.36 -28.76
CA ARG A 71 -7.88 12.12 -28.67
C ARG A 71 -8.89 11.99 -29.81
N GLU A 72 -9.51 13.11 -30.22
CA GLU A 72 -10.41 13.12 -31.37
C GLU A 72 -9.67 12.79 -32.66
N ILE A 73 -8.51 13.42 -32.93
CA ILE A 73 -7.66 13.11 -34.09
C ILE A 73 -7.28 11.60 -34.09
N GLY A 74 -6.88 11.07 -32.96
CA GLY A 74 -6.55 9.65 -32.86
C GLY A 74 -7.75 8.72 -33.08
N ARG A 75 -8.96 9.12 -32.66
CA ARG A 75 -10.22 8.39 -32.89
C ARG A 75 -10.61 8.43 -34.37
N GLU A 76 -10.58 9.59 -34.99
CA GLU A 76 -10.87 9.76 -36.41
C GLU A 76 -9.90 8.97 -37.29
N GLY A 77 -8.58 9.01 -36.99
CA GLY A 77 -7.58 8.21 -37.72
C GLY A 77 -7.84 6.71 -37.62
N ARG A 78 -8.23 6.20 -36.45
CA ARG A 78 -8.61 4.78 -36.29
C ARG A 78 -9.91 4.46 -37.03
N GLY A 79 -10.87 5.38 -37.05
CA GLY A 79 -12.08 5.25 -37.85
C GLY A 79 -11.81 5.16 -39.35
N MET A 80 -10.92 6.00 -39.88
CA MET A 80 -10.46 5.97 -41.26
C MET A 80 -9.77 4.64 -41.63
N ILE A 81 -8.95 4.09 -40.73
CA ILE A 81 -8.31 2.77 -40.94
C ILE A 81 -9.36 1.64 -41.05
N ALA A 82 -10.40 1.67 -40.24
CA ALA A 82 -11.51 0.72 -40.36
C ALA A 82 -12.29 0.87 -41.68
N GLU A 83 -12.47 2.13 -42.15
CA GLU A 83 -13.09 2.44 -43.43
C GLU A 83 -12.23 1.91 -44.58
N ILE A 84 -10.91 2.07 -44.55
CA ILE A 84 -9.97 1.47 -45.51
C ILE A 84 -10.19 -0.05 -45.60
N GLU A 85 -10.27 -0.74 -44.46
CA GLU A 85 -10.53 -2.20 -44.44
C GLU A 85 -11.83 -2.55 -45.20
N ARG A 86 -12.91 -1.83 -44.93
CA ARG A 86 -14.20 -2.07 -45.55
C ARG A 86 -14.15 -1.82 -47.06
N ARG A 87 -13.56 -0.69 -47.47
CA ARG A 87 -13.42 -0.29 -48.87
C ARG A 87 -12.53 -1.27 -49.65
N GLU A 88 -11.40 -1.66 -49.09
CA GLU A 88 -10.46 -2.56 -49.74
C GLU A 88 -11.02 -4.00 -49.84
N ARG A 89 -11.82 -4.47 -48.89
CA ARG A 89 -12.57 -5.71 -49.05
C ARG A 89 -13.56 -5.66 -50.25
N GLY A 90 -14.26 -4.56 -50.39
CA GLY A 90 -15.16 -4.37 -51.53
C GLY A 90 -14.43 -4.29 -52.88
N ARG A 91 -13.31 -3.51 -52.94
CA ARG A 91 -12.51 -3.32 -54.15
C ARG A 91 -11.83 -4.61 -54.61
N THR A 92 -11.27 -5.38 -53.71
CA THR A 92 -10.49 -6.59 -54.03
C THR A 92 -11.34 -7.83 -54.13
N GLY A 93 -12.52 -7.84 -53.57
CA GLY A 93 -13.36 -9.02 -53.44
C GLY A 93 -12.74 -10.12 -52.53
N ILE A 94 -11.85 -9.73 -51.62
CA ILE A 94 -11.18 -10.64 -50.67
C ILE A 94 -11.89 -10.59 -49.31
N PRO A 95 -12.80 -11.53 -48.98
CA PRO A 95 -13.56 -11.48 -47.72
C PRO A 95 -12.70 -11.60 -46.46
N SER A 96 -11.56 -12.28 -46.57
CA SER A 96 -10.62 -12.54 -45.47
C SER A 96 -9.65 -11.38 -45.22
N LEU A 97 -9.65 -10.33 -46.04
CA LEU A 97 -8.79 -9.17 -45.89
C LEU A 97 -9.07 -8.49 -44.53
N LYS A 98 -8.01 -8.22 -43.78
CA LYS A 98 -8.08 -7.51 -42.50
C LYS A 98 -6.98 -6.46 -42.41
N VAL A 99 -7.29 -5.31 -41.88
CA VAL A 99 -6.29 -4.33 -41.45
C VAL A 99 -5.94 -4.61 -39.99
N ARG A 100 -4.68 -4.82 -39.70
CA ARG A 100 -4.18 -5.12 -38.35
C ARG A 100 -3.01 -4.21 -37.99
N TYR A 101 -2.73 -4.13 -36.70
CA TYR A 101 -1.60 -3.38 -36.15
C TYR A 101 -0.58 -4.34 -35.52
N ASN A 102 0.70 -4.04 -35.72
CA ASN A 102 1.81 -4.70 -35.03
C ASN A 102 2.86 -3.63 -34.68
N ARG A 103 3.42 -3.70 -33.47
CA ARG A 103 4.38 -2.71 -32.98
C ARG A 103 5.64 -2.56 -33.85
N VAL A 104 6.04 -3.59 -34.57
CA VAL A 104 7.25 -3.60 -35.43
C VAL A 104 6.94 -3.05 -36.82
N PHE A 105 5.77 -3.38 -37.38
CA PHE A 105 5.43 -3.10 -38.77
C PHE A 105 4.32 -2.03 -38.90
N GLY A 106 3.75 -1.57 -37.79
CA GLY A 106 2.61 -0.65 -37.80
C GLY A 106 1.33 -1.28 -38.33
N TYR A 107 0.49 -0.48 -39.00
CA TYR A 107 -0.71 -0.99 -39.68
C TYR A 107 -0.36 -1.70 -40.97
N TYR A 108 -1.07 -2.79 -41.24
CA TYR A 108 -0.89 -3.59 -42.47
C TYR A 108 -2.18 -4.29 -42.87
N ILE A 109 -2.32 -4.52 -44.15
CA ILE A 109 -3.39 -5.32 -44.76
C ILE A 109 -2.90 -6.78 -44.79
N GLU A 110 -3.61 -7.68 -44.14
CA GLU A 110 -3.31 -9.11 -44.12
C GLU A 110 -4.19 -9.84 -45.12
N VAL A 111 -3.57 -10.56 -46.07
CA VAL A 111 -4.26 -11.37 -47.07
C VAL A 111 -3.74 -12.78 -46.98
N THR A 112 -4.64 -13.78 -46.96
CA THR A 112 -4.26 -15.19 -46.97
C THR A 112 -3.65 -15.60 -48.32
N LYS A 113 -2.69 -16.52 -48.32
CA LYS A 113 -2.04 -17.00 -49.54
C LYS A 113 -3.03 -17.49 -50.62
N ALA A 114 -4.14 -18.08 -50.24
CA ALA A 114 -5.20 -18.54 -51.14
C ALA A 114 -5.85 -17.42 -51.96
N GLN A 115 -5.68 -16.14 -51.54
CA GLN A 115 -6.28 -14.99 -52.22
C GLN A 115 -5.22 -14.06 -52.82
N GLN A 116 -3.96 -14.48 -52.88
CA GLN A 116 -2.80 -13.66 -53.31
C GLN A 116 -2.97 -13.14 -54.76
N GLU A 117 -3.55 -13.94 -55.63
CA GLU A 117 -3.80 -13.55 -57.04
C GLU A 117 -4.74 -12.37 -57.21
N ARG A 118 -5.55 -12.06 -56.16
CA ARG A 118 -6.50 -10.92 -56.15
C ARG A 118 -5.91 -9.64 -55.54
N VAL A 119 -4.65 -9.71 -55.10
CA VAL A 119 -3.99 -8.54 -54.52
C VAL A 119 -3.69 -7.52 -55.60
N PRO A 120 -4.16 -6.28 -55.45
CA PRO A 120 -3.90 -5.23 -56.44
C PRO A 120 -2.41 -4.87 -56.55
N SER A 121 -2.01 -4.38 -57.71
CA SER A 121 -0.59 -4.01 -57.98
C SER A 121 -0.12 -2.79 -57.19
N ASP A 122 -1.03 -1.99 -56.65
CA ASP A 122 -0.74 -0.82 -55.81
C ASP A 122 -0.43 -1.18 -54.36
N TYR A 123 -0.59 -2.45 -53.94
CA TYR A 123 -0.20 -2.93 -52.63
C TYR A 123 1.30 -3.14 -52.55
N MET A 124 1.94 -2.52 -51.58
CA MET A 124 3.35 -2.71 -51.27
C MET A 124 3.52 -3.81 -50.24
N ARG A 125 4.25 -4.87 -50.59
CA ARG A 125 4.52 -6.00 -49.68
C ARG A 125 5.43 -5.57 -48.53
N LYS A 126 5.00 -5.79 -47.29
CA LYS A 126 5.80 -5.58 -46.07
C LYS A 126 6.43 -6.87 -45.54
N GLN A 127 5.69 -7.99 -45.56
CA GLN A 127 6.17 -9.25 -44.96
C GLN A 127 5.46 -10.46 -45.55
N THR A 128 6.17 -11.57 -45.72
CA THR A 128 5.63 -12.88 -46.08
C THR A 128 5.60 -13.80 -44.85
N LEU A 129 4.46 -14.42 -44.58
CA LEU A 129 4.26 -15.39 -43.51
C LEU A 129 3.94 -16.78 -44.09
N VAL A 130 3.92 -17.82 -43.25
CA VAL A 130 3.62 -19.21 -43.69
C VAL A 130 2.23 -19.31 -44.34
N GLY A 131 1.20 -18.63 -43.78
CA GLY A 131 -0.20 -18.70 -44.23
C GLY A 131 -0.78 -17.43 -44.85
N ALA A 132 -0.08 -16.31 -44.80
CA ALA A 132 -0.59 -15.00 -45.22
C ALA A 132 0.54 -14.09 -45.70
N GLU A 133 0.19 -13.01 -46.39
CA GLU A 133 1.08 -11.94 -46.72
C GLU A 133 0.57 -10.61 -46.16
N ARG A 134 1.48 -9.73 -45.83
CA ARG A 134 1.21 -8.41 -45.27
C ARG A 134 1.61 -7.32 -46.26
N PHE A 135 0.68 -6.42 -46.49
CA PHE A 135 0.81 -5.32 -47.41
C PHE A 135 0.55 -3.98 -46.74
N THR A 136 0.97 -2.91 -47.37
CA THR A 136 0.57 -1.54 -47.05
C THR A 136 0.20 -0.80 -48.30
N THR A 137 -0.52 0.30 -48.13
CA THR A 137 -0.81 1.27 -49.20
C THR A 137 -0.31 2.64 -48.77
N PRO A 138 -0.05 3.57 -49.73
CA PRO A 138 0.34 4.94 -49.36
C PRO A 138 -0.67 5.60 -48.41
N GLU A 139 -1.97 5.44 -48.68
CA GLU A 139 -3.03 5.95 -47.85
C GLU A 139 -3.03 5.37 -46.43
N LEU A 140 -2.90 4.03 -46.29
CA LEU A 140 -2.83 3.40 -44.98
C LEU A 140 -1.62 3.89 -44.19
N LYS A 141 -0.51 4.16 -44.87
CA LYS A 141 0.70 4.68 -44.22
C LYS A 141 0.50 6.12 -43.73
N GLU A 142 -0.20 6.97 -44.51
CA GLU A 142 -0.50 8.34 -44.09
C GLU A 142 -1.37 8.39 -42.83
N PHE A 143 -2.44 7.60 -42.79
CA PHE A 143 -3.29 7.50 -41.58
C PHE A 143 -2.57 6.85 -40.40
N GLU A 144 -1.70 5.87 -40.63
CA GLU A 144 -0.83 5.31 -39.62
C GLU A 144 0.03 6.40 -38.95
N GLU A 145 0.69 7.23 -39.75
CA GLU A 145 1.52 8.32 -39.24
C GLU A 145 0.71 9.33 -38.42
N GLN A 146 -0.51 9.64 -38.83
CA GLN A 146 -1.40 10.52 -38.06
C GLN A 146 -1.80 9.93 -36.72
N VAL A 147 -2.19 8.65 -36.68
CA VAL A 147 -2.56 7.94 -35.43
C VAL A 147 -1.38 7.83 -34.50
N VAL A 148 -0.21 7.40 -34.99
CA VAL A 148 0.98 7.23 -34.15
C VAL A 148 1.43 8.57 -33.55
N ARG A 149 1.45 9.63 -34.37
CA ARG A 149 1.78 10.97 -33.89
C ARG A 149 0.75 11.52 -32.88
N ALA A 150 -0.53 11.18 -33.06
CA ALA A 150 -1.56 11.57 -32.09
C ALA A 150 -1.34 10.81 -30.75
N ASP A 151 -1.13 9.51 -30.80
CA ASP A 151 -0.91 8.69 -29.61
C ASP A 151 0.34 9.12 -28.82
N GLU A 152 1.44 9.47 -29.51
CA GLU A 152 2.64 10.03 -28.88
C GLU A 152 2.37 11.38 -28.19
N LYS A 153 1.65 12.27 -28.88
CA LYS A 153 1.28 13.58 -28.31
C LYS A 153 0.31 13.45 -27.15
N ILE A 154 -0.63 12.51 -27.20
CA ILE A 154 -1.55 12.19 -26.10
C ILE A 154 -0.74 11.76 -24.89
N ALA A 155 0.20 10.80 -25.05
CA ALA A 155 1.02 10.30 -23.96
C ALA A 155 1.86 11.40 -23.30
N LEU A 156 2.48 12.27 -24.11
CA LEU A 156 3.24 13.42 -23.61
C LEU A 156 2.34 14.40 -22.86
N ARG A 157 1.17 14.76 -23.43
CA ARG A 157 0.25 15.70 -22.79
C ARG A 157 -0.33 15.15 -21.48
N GLU A 158 -0.71 13.88 -21.43
CA GLU A 158 -1.16 13.23 -20.19
C GLU A 158 -0.05 13.21 -19.13
N TYR A 159 1.19 12.98 -19.54
CA TYR A 159 2.33 13.04 -18.63
C TYR A 159 2.53 14.46 -18.05
N ASP A 160 2.48 15.50 -18.86
CA ASP A 160 2.60 16.89 -18.40
C ASP A 160 1.48 17.26 -17.42
N LEU A 161 0.24 16.90 -17.74
CA LEU A 161 -0.90 17.12 -16.86
C LEU A 161 -0.75 16.37 -15.53
N PHE A 162 -0.26 15.13 -15.57
CA PHE A 162 0.03 14.36 -14.38
C PHE A 162 1.14 14.99 -13.52
N GLN A 163 2.19 15.52 -14.14
CA GLN A 163 3.23 16.27 -13.42
C GLN A 163 2.65 17.50 -12.71
N GLY A 164 1.70 18.19 -13.32
CA GLY A 164 0.95 19.29 -12.68
C GLY A 164 0.19 18.81 -11.43
N LEU A 165 -0.46 17.65 -11.48
CA LEU A 165 -1.12 17.06 -10.31
C LEU A 165 -0.11 16.66 -9.23
N CYS A 166 1.04 16.10 -9.59
CA CYS A 166 2.12 15.81 -8.64
C CYS A 166 2.66 17.06 -7.95
N ALA A 167 2.80 18.17 -8.69
CA ALA A 167 3.21 19.44 -8.13
C ALA A 167 2.21 19.97 -7.09
N ALA A 168 0.90 19.86 -7.36
CA ALA A 168 -0.15 20.24 -6.41
C ALA A 168 -0.09 19.38 -5.12
N VAL A 169 0.17 18.06 -5.25
CA VAL A 169 0.42 17.19 -4.09
C VAL A 169 1.62 17.66 -3.29
N THR A 170 2.72 17.98 -3.96
CA THR A 170 3.96 18.44 -3.32
C THR A 170 3.74 19.74 -2.53
N GLN A 171 2.98 20.68 -3.09
CA GLN A 171 2.62 21.92 -2.39
C GLN A 171 1.78 21.66 -1.14
N SER A 172 0.96 20.64 -1.14
CA SER A 172 0.10 20.25 -0.01
C SER A 172 0.74 19.21 0.92
N ALA A 173 2.01 18.82 0.67
CA ALA A 173 2.66 17.69 1.34
C ALA A 173 2.66 17.80 2.88
N ALA A 174 2.94 18.98 3.43
CA ALA A 174 2.95 19.19 4.88
C ALA A 174 1.56 18.98 5.51
N ARG A 175 0.48 19.40 4.83
CA ARG A 175 -0.92 19.20 5.26
C ARG A 175 -1.30 17.74 5.21
N ILE A 176 -0.97 17.07 4.09
CA ILE A 176 -1.20 15.63 3.91
C ILE A 176 -0.49 14.82 5.01
N GLN A 177 0.77 15.13 5.28
CA GLN A 177 1.55 14.44 6.31
C GLN A 177 1.03 14.67 7.73
N ARG A 178 0.55 15.88 8.04
CA ARG A 178 -0.08 16.17 9.32
C ARG A 178 -1.34 15.34 9.51
N THR A 179 -2.24 15.34 8.52
CA THR A 179 -3.45 14.52 8.53
C THR A 179 -3.11 13.03 8.63
N ALA A 180 -2.13 12.54 7.88
CA ALA A 180 -1.72 11.15 7.94
C ALA A 180 -1.21 10.74 9.34
N ARG A 181 -0.46 11.61 10.03
CA ARG A 181 -0.02 11.36 11.42
C ARG A 181 -1.20 11.31 12.39
N ALA A 182 -2.17 12.22 12.23
CA ALA A 182 -3.36 12.22 13.07
C ALA A 182 -4.18 10.94 12.87
N VAL A 183 -4.40 10.52 11.62
CA VAL A 183 -5.08 9.25 11.29
C VAL A 183 -4.31 8.05 11.87
N ALA A 184 -2.99 8.00 11.74
CA ALA A 184 -2.18 6.93 12.30
C ALA A 184 -2.25 6.87 13.83
N GLY A 185 -2.28 8.03 14.50
CA GLY A 185 -2.48 8.10 15.96
C GLY A 185 -3.84 7.56 16.39
N LEU A 186 -4.91 7.97 15.69
CA LEU A 186 -6.26 7.50 15.95
C LEU A 186 -6.40 5.99 15.70
N ASP A 187 -5.82 5.48 14.63
CA ASP A 187 -5.81 4.04 14.31
C ASP A 187 -5.11 3.24 15.41
N CYS A 188 -3.92 3.71 15.86
CA CYS A 188 -3.19 3.09 16.95
C CYS A 188 -4.02 3.07 18.24
N LEU A 189 -4.59 4.19 18.67
CA LEU A 189 -5.40 4.28 19.90
C LEU A 189 -6.65 3.42 19.81
N SER A 190 -7.31 3.40 18.66
CA SER A 190 -8.50 2.57 18.42
C SER A 190 -8.15 1.08 18.51
N ALA A 191 -7.05 0.65 17.89
CA ALA A 191 -6.58 -0.74 17.93
C ALA A 191 -6.20 -1.18 19.35
N LEU A 192 -5.55 -0.31 20.13
CA LEU A 192 -5.21 -0.57 21.53
C LEU A 192 -6.47 -0.68 22.40
N ALA A 193 -7.43 0.24 22.24
CA ALA A 193 -8.69 0.23 22.98
C ALA A 193 -9.50 -1.03 22.65
N GLU A 194 -9.65 -1.37 21.37
CA GLU A 194 -10.36 -2.57 20.93
C GLU A 194 -9.71 -3.85 21.48
N THR A 195 -8.38 -3.93 21.44
CA THR A 195 -7.64 -5.05 22.01
C THR A 195 -7.83 -5.13 23.52
N GLY A 196 -7.77 -3.99 24.20
CA GLY A 196 -8.01 -3.90 25.65
C GLY A 196 -9.38 -4.46 26.03
N VAL A 197 -10.43 -4.03 25.36
CA VAL A 197 -11.81 -4.49 25.62
C VAL A 197 -11.97 -5.98 25.28
N ARG A 198 -11.54 -6.40 24.09
CA ARG A 198 -11.71 -7.79 23.63
C ARG A 198 -10.94 -8.81 24.48
N ARG A 199 -9.81 -8.42 25.07
CA ARG A 199 -8.91 -9.31 25.81
C ARG A 199 -8.97 -9.11 27.33
N ASN A 200 -9.85 -8.25 27.82
CA ASN A 200 -9.91 -7.89 29.22
C ASN A 200 -8.56 -7.44 29.76
N TYR A 201 -7.87 -6.54 29.04
CA TYR A 201 -6.66 -5.88 29.49
C TYR A 201 -7.04 -4.61 30.24
N VAL A 202 -6.19 -4.21 31.19
CA VAL A 202 -6.42 -3.01 32.00
C VAL A 202 -5.40 -1.93 31.67
N LEU A 203 -5.77 -0.68 31.84
CA LEU A 203 -4.81 0.42 31.78
C LEU A 203 -3.95 0.41 33.03
N PRO A 204 -2.62 0.30 32.90
CA PRO A 204 -1.71 0.31 34.04
C PRO A 204 -1.54 1.73 34.58
N THR A 205 -1.20 1.85 35.87
CA THR A 205 -0.62 3.07 36.44
C THR A 205 0.87 3.08 36.15
N VAL A 206 1.38 4.11 35.46
CA VAL A 206 2.82 4.29 35.21
C VAL A 206 3.28 5.54 35.98
N ASP A 207 4.33 5.40 36.79
CA ASP A 207 4.84 6.46 37.65
C ASP A 207 6.38 6.41 37.79
N ASP A 208 6.93 7.40 38.52
CA ASP A 208 8.39 7.51 38.76
C ASP A 208 8.90 6.61 39.92
N SER A 209 8.09 5.67 40.41
CA SER A 209 8.51 4.74 41.44
C SER A 209 9.53 3.74 40.89
N ARG A 210 10.15 2.97 41.80
CA ARG A 210 11.01 1.83 41.48
C ARG A 210 10.30 0.48 41.75
N GLU A 211 8.98 0.49 41.58
CA GLU A 211 8.15 -0.68 41.86
C GLU A 211 7.52 -1.21 40.58
N ILE A 212 7.47 -2.54 40.48
CA ILE A 212 6.67 -3.23 39.45
C ILE A 212 5.72 -4.14 40.22
N GLU A 213 4.43 -3.84 40.14
CA GLU A 213 3.35 -4.63 40.73
C GLU A 213 2.38 -5.03 39.63
N ILE A 214 2.18 -6.32 39.45
CA ILE A 214 1.29 -6.91 38.47
C ILE A 214 0.44 -7.95 39.17
N GLN A 215 -0.87 -7.83 39.10
CA GLN A 215 -1.82 -8.77 39.66
C GLN A 215 -2.46 -9.57 38.52
N ASP A 216 -2.51 -10.90 38.66
CA ASP A 216 -3.06 -11.79 37.64
C ASP A 216 -2.47 -11.55 36.25
N GLY A 217 -1.17 -11.31 36.15
CA GLY A 217 -0.50 -11.06 34.86
C GLY A 217 -0.58 -12.28 33.95
N ARG A 218 -0.78 -12.02 32.65
CA ARG A 218 -0.89 -13.04 31.61
C ARG A 218 0.12 -12.78 30.51
N HIS A 219 0.54 -13.81 29.80
CA HIS A 219 1.45 -13.64 28.66
C HIS A 219 0.63 -13.37 27.39
N PRO A 220 0.73 -12.18 26.75
CA PRO A 220 -0.19 -11.74 25.69
C PRO A 220 -0.23 -12.67 24.47
N VAL A 221 0.87 -13.37 24.18
CA VAL A 221 0.92 -14.29 23.05
C VAL A 221 0.49 -15.70 23.46
N VAL A 222 0.96 -16.19 24.60
CA VAL A 222 0.69 -17.58 25.03
C VAL A 222 -0.79 -17.77 25.41
N GLU A 223 -1.45 -16.76 26.00
CA GLU A 223 -2.88 -16.84 26.31
C GLU A 223 -3.77 -16.93 25.07
N ILE A 224 -3.27 -16.46 23.91
CA ILE A 224 -4.02 -16.46 22.64
C ILE A 224 -3.75 -17.73 21.83
N LEU A 225 -2.47 -18.16 21.79
CA LEU A 225 -2.02 -19.28 20.95
C LEU A 225 -2.05 -20.62 21.69
N GLY A 226 -2.11 -20.60 23.01
CA GLY A 226 -2.17 -21.82 23.84
C GLY A 226 -3.52 -22.54 23.67
N SER A 227 -3.49 -23.88 23.65
CA SER A 227 -4.69 -24.73 23.68
C SER A 227 -5.37 -24.74 25.05
N ASP A 228 -4.61 -24.52 26.10
CA ASP A 228 -5.06 -24.59 27.48
C ASP A 228 -5.24 -23.18 28.07
N ARG A 229 -6.10 -23.07 29.08
CA ARG A 229 -6.30 -21.83 29.82
C ARG A 229 -5.00 -21.38 30.47
N PHE A 230 -4.55 -20.16 30.16
CA PHE A 230 -3.38 -19.57 30.80
C PHE A 230 -3.62 -19.38 32.31
N VAL A 231 -2.65 -19.77 33.13
CA VAL A 231 -2.71 -19.54 34.59
C VAL A 231 -2.05 -18.19 34.86
N PRO A 232 -2.78 -17.19 35.38
CA PRO A 232 -2.24 -15.88 35.70
C PRO A 232 -1.20 -15.94 36.82
N ASN A 233 -0.31 -14.96 36.88
CA ASN A 233 0.76 -14.87 37.84
C ASN A 233 0.93 -13.46 38.38
N ASP A 234 1.13 -13.35 39.69
CA ASP A 234 1.47 -12.08 40.34
C ASP A 234 2.97 -11.80 40.24
N THR A 235 3.31 -10.54 40.20
CA THR A 235 4.70 -10.07 40.23
C THR A 235 4.81 -8.85 41.13
N ARG A 236 5.77 -8.83 42.05
CA ARG A 236 6.06 -7.66 42.86
C ARG A 236 7.57 -7.46 43.00
N LEU A 237 8.13 -6.50 42.31
CA LEU A 237 9.51 -6.06 42.43
C LEU A 237 9.51 -4.68 43.09
N ALA A 238 10.26 -4.54 44.18
CA ALA A 238 10.34 -3.33 44.97
C ALA A 238 11.80 -3.08 45.43
N PRO A 239 12.16 -1.85 45.82
CA PRO A 239 13.53 -1.55 46.27
C PRO A 239 14.03 -2.46 47.41
N GLN A 240 13.12 -2.96 48.23
CA GLN A 240 13.45 -3.86 49.36
C GLN A 240 13.62 -5.32 48.90
N ALA A 241 13.10 -5.68 47.73
CA ALA A 241 13.22 -7.02 47.14
C ALA A 241 13.40 -6.88 45.60
N PRO A 242 14.56 -6.35 45.16
CA PRO A 242 14.77 -6.04 43.75
C PRO A 242 15.10 -7.25 42.88
N ILE A 243 15.42 -8.39 43.50
CA ILE A 243 15.82 -9.61 42.81
C ILE A 243 14.89 -10.77 43.16
N HIS A 244 14.32 -11.40 42.14
CA HIS A 244 13.57 -12.64 42.30
C HIS A 244 14.35 -13.83 41.74
N VAL A 245 14.50 -14.89 42.54
CA VAL A 245 15.06 -16.17 42.10
C VAL A 245 13.90 -17.11 41.80
N ILE A 246 13.72 -17.44 40.52
CA ILE A 246 12.64 -18.31 40.06
C ILE A 246 13.16 -19.72 39.81
N THR A 247 12.65 -20.68 40.57
CA THR A 247 13.04 -22.08 40.46
C THR A 247 11.88 -22.97 40.04
N GLY A 248 12.17 -24.16 39.55
CA GLY A 248 11.15 -25.14 39.14
C GLY A 248 11.64 -26.07 38.03
N PRO A 249 10.91 -27.14 37.72
CA PRO A 249 11.27 -28.08 36.65
C PRO A 249 11.30 -27.45 35.25
N ASN A 250 11.92 -28.13 34.31
CA ASN A 250 11.86 -27.71 32.92
C ASN A 250 10.41 -27.77 32.41
N MET A 251 10.05 -26.85 31.48
CA MET A 251 8.70 -26.69 30.94
C MET A 251 7.63 -26.19 31.93
N ALA A 252 8.01 -25.82 33.17
CA ALA A 252 7.08 -25.27 34.17
C ALA A 252 6.72 -23.76 33.96
N GLY A 253 7.06 -23.17 32.83
CA GLY A 253 6.66 -21.78 32.50
C GLY A 253 7.60 -20.69 33.02
N LYS A 254 8.78 -21.01 33.62
CA LYS A 254 9.73 -19.98 34.10
C LYS A 254 10.08 -18.91 33.08
N SER A 255 10.45 -19.33 31.88
CA SER A 255 10.79 -18.40 30.79
C SER A 255 9.57 -17.62 30.28
N THR A 256 8.39 -18.22 30.30
CA THR A 256 7.14 -17.58 29.96
C THR A 256 6.79 -16.45 30.92
N TYR A 257 6.96 -16.72 32.22
CA TYR A 257 6.77 -15.75 33.30
C TYR A 257 7.72 -14.54 33.15
N MET A 258 9.03 -14.79 32.96
CA MET A 258 9.99 -13.67 32.76
C MET A 258 9.66 -12.83 31.54
N ARG A 259 9.29 -13.45 30.43
CA ARG A 259 8.87 -12.73 29.20
C ARG A 259 7.57 -11.96 29.41
N GLN A 260 6.62 -12.54 30.14
CA GLN A 260 5.35 -11.89 30.48
C GLN A 260 5.60 -10.57 31.22
N VAL A 261 6.42 -10.56 32.25
CA VAL A 261 6.74 -9.36 33.02
C VAL A 261 7.37 -8.29 32.12
N ALA A 262 8.37 -8.67 31.33
CA ALA A 262 9.04 -7.75 30.41
C ALA A 262 8.05 -7.15 29.37
N LEU A 263 7.18 -7.98 28.77
CA LEU A 263 6.18 -7.53 27.80
C LEU A 263 5.14 -6.59 28.43
N ILE A 264 4.68 -6.88 29.66
CA ILE A 264 3.76 -6.00 30.39
C ILE A 264 4.41 -4.64 30.65
N VAL A 265 5.68 -4.58 31.03
CA VAL A 265 6.41 -3.32 31.24
C VAL A 265 6.52 -2.54 29.92
N VAL A 266 6.86 -3.20 28.82
CA VAL A 266 6.93 -2.55 27.49
C VAL A 266 5.57 -1.99 27.08
N LEU A 267 4.50 -2.78 27.21
CA LEU A 267 3.14 -2.33 26.87
C LEU A 267 2.71 -1.14 27.75
N ALA A 268 2.96 -1.22 29.05
CA ALA A 268 2.64 -0.15 30.00
C ALA A 268 3.35 1.18 29.62
N GLN A 269 4.65 1.14 29.36
CA GLN A 269 5.41 2.32 28.98
C GLN A 269 5.10 2.85 27.57
N ALA A 270 4.53 2.00 26.71
CA ALA A 270 3.96 2.42 25.42
C ALA A 270 2.57 3.07 25.56
N GLY A 271 2.00 3.13 26.77
CA GLY A 271 0.65 3.66 27.02
C GLY A 271 -0.47 2.68 26.63
N ALA A 272 -0.17 1.41 26.44
CA ALA A 272 -1.12 0.38 26.05
C ALA A 272 -1.79 -0.28 27.26
N PRO A 273 -3.00 -0.82 27.12
CA PRO A 273 -3.58 -1.75 28.08
C PRO A 273 -2.70 -3.01 28.20
N VAL A 274 -2.63 -3.54 29.42
CA VAL A 274 -1.78 -4.70 29.75
C VAL A 274 -2.63 -5.93 30.15
N PRO A 275 -2.15 -7.15 29.85
CA PRO A 275 -2.82 -8.40 30.21
C PRO A 275 -2.67 -8.72 31.71
N ALA A 276 -3.42 -8.03 32.53
CA ALA A 276 -3.42 -8.18 33.99
C ALA A 276 -4.81 -7.84 34.58
N ALA A 277 -5.06 -8.16 35.84
CA ALA A 277 -6.19 -7.66 36.60
C ALA A 277 -5.94 -6.23 37.11
N ALA A 278 -4.67 -5.94 37.51
CA ALA A 278 -4.18 -4.61 37.82
C ALA A 278 -2.67 -4.55 37.60
N ALA A 279 -2.14 -3.38 37.26
CA ALA A 279 -0.71 -3.18 37.13
C ALA A 279 -0.30 -1.75 37.52
N ARG A 280 0.81 -1.66 38.28
CA ARG A 280 1.53 -0.43 38.59
C ARG A 280 2.98 -0.61 38.20
N ILE A 281 3.48 0.22 37.33
CA ILE A 281 4.79 0.07 36.69
C ILE A 281 5.60 1.34 36.89
N GLY A 282 6.66 1.26 37.70
CA GLY A 282 7.67 2.31 37.73
C GLY A 282 8.42 2.35 36.39
N VAL A 283 8.71 3.55 35.91
CA VAL A 283 9.43 3.75 34.63
C VAL A 283 10.81 3.08 34.69
N VAL A 284 11.11 2.28 33.70
CA VAL A 284 12.42 1.62 33.53
C VAL A 284 13.12 2.15 32.28
N ASP A 285 14.44 2.37 32.39
CA ASP A 285 15.25 2.88 31.29
C ASP A 285 15.57 1.82 30.25
N ARG A 286 15.76 0.57 30.68
CA ARG A 286 16.23 -0.55 29.85
C ARG A 286 15.66 -1.87 30.33
N ILE A 287 15.44 -2.78 29.40
CA ILE A 287 15.07 -4.16 29.65
C ILE A 287 16.09 -5.05 28.96
N PHE A 288 16.75 -5.88 29.72
CA PHE A 288 17.68 -6.86 29.19
C PHE A 288 17.13 -8.27 29.45
N THR A 289 17.20 -9.11 28.45
CA THR A 289 16.75 -10.51 28.58
C THR A 289 17.79 -11.47 28.06
N ARG A 290 18.06 -12.52 28.81
CA ARG A 290 18.82 -13.68 28.37
C ARG A 290 17.95 -14.92 28.51
N ILE A 291 17.19 -15.25 27.48
CA ILE A 291 16.24 -16.36 27.49
C ILE A 291 16.56 -17.28 26.31
N GLY A 292 17.07 -18.45 26.62
CA GLY A 292 17.45 -19.49 25.66
C GLY A 292 18.89 -19.34 25.15
N ALA A 293 19.57 -20.45 25.00
CA ALA A 293 20.84 -20.53 24.28
C ALA A 293 20.51 -20.68 22.78
N THR A 294 20.90 -19.72 21.96
CA THR A 294 21.12 -20.00 20.56
C THR A 294 22.44 -20.76 20.48
N ASP A 295 22.38 -22.09 20.28
CA ASP A 295 23.56 -22.91 20.10
C ASP A 295 24.29 -22.46 18.82
N TYR A 296 25.27 -21.59 18.95
CA TYR A 296 26.25 -21.30 17.90
C TYR A 296 27.29 -22.43 17.80
N ILE A 297 26.83 -23.68 17.75
CA ILE A 297 27.68 -24.87 17.57
C ILE A 297 28.58 -24.73 16.36
N SER A 298 28.13 -24.00 15.31
CA SER A 298 28.89 -23.74 14.10
C SER A 298 30.13 -22.85 14.32
N ARG A 299 30.27 -22.17 15.47
CA ARG A 299 31.41 -21.28 15.78
C ARG A 299 32.30 -21.83 16.90
N GLY A 300 32.04 -23.04 17.41
CA GLY A 300 32.85 -23.69 18.46
C GLY A 300 32.88 -22.92 19.78
N GLN A 301 31.97 -21.99 20.04
CA GLN A 301 31.93 -21.24 21.28
C GLN A 301 31.04 -21.96 22.30
N SER A 302 31.56 -22.09 23.52
CA SER A 302 30.78 -22.59 24.64
C SER A 302 29.56 -21.69 24.91
N THR A 303 28.39 -22.31 25.13
CA THR A 303 27.17 -21.58 25.52
C THR A 303 27.40 -20.72 26.75
N PHE A 304 28.21 -21.20 27.71
CA PHE A 304 28.63 -20.47 28.93
C PHE A 304 29.43 -19.19 28.57
N LEU A 305 30.38 -19.26 27.63
CA LEU A 305 31.17 -18.08 27.23
C LEU A 305 30.29 -17.03 26.56
N VAL A 306 29.36 -17.44 25.69
CA VAL A 306 28.39 -16.54 25.04
C VAL A 306 27.47 -15.88 26.08
N GLU A 307 27.04 -16.62 27.10
CA GLU A 307 26.24 -16.11 28.22
C GLU A 307 27.01 -15.08 29.05
N MET A 308 28.24 -15.39 29.42
CA MET A 308 29.08 -14.49 30.20
C MET A 308 29.41 -13.21 29.44
N THR A 309 29.73 -13.31 28.16
CA THR A 309 30.01 -12.13 27.30
C THR A 309 28.77 -11.26 27.14
N ALA A 310 27.59 -11.86 26.94
CA ALA A 310 26.34 -11.11 26.85
C ALA A 310 26.00 -10.40 28.18
N THR A 311 26.22 -11.09 29.33
CA THR A 311 25.99 -10.52 30.66
C THR A 311 27.00 -9.41 31.00
N ALA A 312 28.24 -9.51 30.54
CA ALA A 312 29.27 -8.49 30.76
C ALA A 312 29.03 -7.20 29.96
N SER A 313 28.14 -7.22 28.95
CA SER A 313 27.75 -6.07 28.16
C SER A 313 26.52 -5.30 28.72
N ILE A 314 25.94 -5.82 29.82
CA ILE A 314 24.85 -5.20 30.58
C ILE A 314 25.44 -4.31 31.68
#